data_449a9649f247c92a2ea00db80ca01f4f
#
_entry.id   449a9649f247c92a2ea00db80ca01f4f
#
_cell.length_a   1.000
_cell.length_b   1.000
_cell.length_c   1.000
_cell.angle_alpha   90.00
_cell.angle_beta   90.00
_cell.angle_gamma   90.00
#
_symmetry.space_group_name_H-M   'P 1'
#
loop_
_entity.id
_entity.type
_entity.pdbx_description
1 polymer ?
#
loop_
_entity_poly.entity_id
_entity_poly.type
_entity_poly.pdbx_seq_one_letter_code
_entity_poly.pdbx_strand_id
1 'polypeptide(L)'
;MLDLAHIGERIRECRKKKMMTIRVLGEYTGLSAGYLSMLEQNKTSPNVDSLARICEALDIDIQYALEGEMPGKTVIHREEMSKHLYPEENMTVEVADFGQGESIFEYITIEPGESAKKEEYRHVFSEMCMVIKGTLNVEGKICSLHPGDSVYIKSRERHSISNPGKEPCVSIWVYHRDVPRRFERNENKIVK
;
A
#
# COMPACT_ATOMS: atom_id res chain seq x y z
N MET A 1 0.74 15.98 -18.70
CA MET A 1 1.64 15.74 -19.88
C MET A 1 2.77 14.89 -19.34
N LEU A 2 3.06 13.73 -19.95
CA LEU A 2 4.13 12.83 -19.48
C LEU A 2 5.48 13.54 -19.51
N ASP A 3 6.13 13.62 -18.34
CA ASP A 3 7.48 14.18 -18.22
C ASP A 3 8.53 13.08 -18.36
N LEU A 4 8.77 12.69 -19.60
CA LEU A 4 9.71 11.63 -19.92
C LEU A 4 11.19 12.06 -19.73
N ALA A 5 11.45 13.36 -19.58
CA ALA A 5 12.81 13.89 -19.46
C ALA A 5 13.49 13.55 -18.12
N HIS A 6 12.71 13.26 -17.08
CA HIS A 6 13.24 13.04 -15.72
C HIS A 6 13.03 11.62 -15.20
N ILE A 7 12.63 10.67 -16.05
CA ILE A 7 12.41 9.25 -15.63
C ILE A 7 13.65 8.68 -14.96
N GLY A 8 14.83 8.89 -15.54
CA GLY A 8 16.07 8.34 -14.99
C GLY A 8 16.44 8.91 -13.63
N GLU A 9 16.20 10.19 -13.40
CA GLU A 9 16.43 10.85 -12.11
C GLU A 9 15.50 10.27 -11.03
N ARG A 10 14.22 10.12 -11.35
CA ARG A 10 13.22 9.53 -10.43
C ARG A 10 13.57 8.10 -10.04
N ILE A 11 13.93 7.28 -11.03
CA ILE A 11 14.41 5.90 -10.80
C ILE A 11 15.62 5.91 -9.86
N ARG A 12 16.58 6.80 -10.11
CA ARG A 12 17.80 6.93 -9.29
C ARG A 12 17.47 7.32 -7.84
N GLU A 13 16.54 8.25 -7.64
CA GLU A 13 16.11 8.68 -6.31
C GLU A 13 15.43 7.54 -5.56
N CYS A 14 14.50 6.82 -6.20
CA CYS A 14 13.83 5.66 -5.61
C CYS A 14 14.82 4.57 -5.23
N ARG A 15 15.77 4.25 -6.12
CA ARG A 15 16.83 3.29 -5.81
C ARG A 15 17.66 3.72 -4.61
N LYS A 16 18.03 5.01 -4.54
CA LYS A 16 18.80 5.54 -3.40
C LYS A 16 17.99 5.55 -2.10
N LYS A 17 16.72 5.94 -2.14
CA LYS A 17 15.82 5.87 -0.98
C LYS A 17 15.75 4.43 -0.43
N LYS A 18 15.78 3.44 -1.31
CA LYS A 18 15.83 2.01 -0.95
C LYS A 18 17.26 1.50 -0.64
N MET A 19 18.25 2.37 -0.55
CA MET A 19 19.66 2.02 -0.27
C MET A 19 20.25 0.98 -1.24
N MET A 20 19.67 0.82 -2.42
CA MET A 20 20.13 -0.12 -3.44
C MET A 20 21.31 0.41 -4.24
N THR A 21 22.27 -0.46 -4.58
CA THR A 21 23.27 -0.15 -5.59
C THR A 21 22.73 -0.42 -7.01
N ILE A 22 23.31 0.20 -8.04
CA ILE A 22 22.95 -0.11 -9.43
C ILE A 22 23.12 -1.59 -9.75
N ARG A 23 24.15 -2.24 -9.17
CA ARG A 23 24.40 -3.66 -9.34
C ARG A 23 23.24 -4.51 -8.78
N VAL A 24 22.80 -4.20 -7.57
CA VAL A 24 21.67 -4.88 -6.93
C VAL A 24 20.40 -4.69 -7.75
N LEU A 25 20.11 -3.48 -8.23
CA LEU A 25 18.98 -3.24 -9.12
C LEU A 25 19.10 -4.06 -10.43
N GLY A 26 20.30 -4.19 -10.97
CA GLY A 26 20.56 -5.02 -12.13
C GLY A 26 20.26 -6.50 -11.89
N GLU A 27 20.63 -7.02 -10.74
CA GLU A 27 20.34 -8.41 -10.33
C GLU A 27 18.82 -8.67 -10.20
N TYR A 28 18.04 -7.70 -9.69
CA TYR A 28 16.59 -7.82 -9.58
C TYR A 28 15.85 -7.68 -10.91
N THR A 29 16.34 -6.81 -11.79
CA THR A 29 15.67 -6.50 -13.06
C THR A 29 16.16 -7.34 -14.24
N GLY A 30 17.30 -8.03 -14.11
CA GLY A 30 17.97 -8.68 -15.22
C GLY A 30 18.58 -7.70 -16.23
N LEU A 31 18.70 -6.40 -15.89
CA LEU A 31 19.27 -5.36 -16.75
C LEU A 31 20.74 -5.13 -16.39
N SER A 32 21.56 -4.78 -17.38
CA SER A 32 22.98 -4.51 -17.14
C SER A 32 23.18 -3.22 -16.32
N ALA A 33 24.16 -3.22 -15.42
CA ALA A 33 24.50 -2.02 -14.64
C ALA A 33 24.86 -0.83 -15.52
N GLY A 34 25.49 -1.07 -16.68
CA GLY A 34 25.80 -0.03 -17.67
C GLY A 34 24.55 0.62 -18.25
N TYR A 35 23.55 -0.19 -18.64
CA TYR A 35 22.26 0.31 -19.12
C TYR A 35 21.55 1.12 -18.04
N LEU A 36 21.44 0.58 -16.83
CA LEU A 36 20.79 1.28 -15.70
C LEU A 36 21.51 2.61 -15.37
N SER A 37 22.85 2.65 -15.46
CA SER A 37 23.61 3.87 -15.25
C SER A 37 23.32 4.93 -16.32
N MET A 38 23.20 4.55 -17.59
CA MET A 38 22.84 5.47 -18.66
C MET A 38 21.39 5.95 -18.51
N LEU A 39 20.50 5.06 -18.10
CA LEU A 39 19.11 5.39 -17.84
C LEU A 39 18.99 6.44 -16.71
N GLU A 40 19.63 6.20 -15.57
CA GLU A 40 19.62 7.12 -14.42
C GLU A 40 20.25 8.50 -14.71
N GLN A 41 21.03 8.59 -15.78
CA GLN A 41 21.61 9.84 -16.28
C GLN A 41 20.79 10.48 -17.41
N ASN A 42 19.60 9.95 -17.69
CA ASN A 42 18.74 10.35 -18.82
C ASN A 42 19.46 10.30 -20.20
N LYS A 43 20.50 9.46 -20.34
CA LYS A 43 21.23 9.26 -21.60
C LYS A 43 20.55 8.23 -22.51
N THR A 44 19.59 7.49 -21.99
CA THR A 44 18.75 6.54 -22.72
C THR A 44 17.37 6.49 -22.08
N SER A 45 16.36 6.14 -22.87
CA SER A 45 15.01 5.94 -22.40
C SER A 45 14.72 4.44 -22.21
N PRO A 46 13.96 4.04 -21.18
CA PRO A 46 13.55 2.65 -21.04
C PRO A 46 12.46 2.32 -22.06
N ASN A 47 12.43 1.10 -22.54
CA ASN A 47 11.23 0.56 -23.15
C ASN A 47 10.24 0.15 -22.04
N VAL A 48 8.98 -0.15 -22.41
CA VAL A 48 7.90 -0.46 -21.45
C VAL A 48 8.25 -1.66 -20.57
N ASP A 49 8.84 -2.72 -21.13
CA ASP A 49 9.24 -3.91 -20.40
C ASP A 49 10.34 -3.62 -19.37
N SER A 50 11.37 -2.90 -19.77
CA SER A 50 12.44 -2.47 -18.85
C SER A 50 11.92 -1.57 -17.75
N LEU A 51 11.01 -0.64 -18.07
CA LEU A 51 10.40 0.25 -17.08
C LEU A 51 9.55 -0.53 -16.09
N ALA A 52 8.74 -1.47 -16.56
CA ALA A 52 7.91 -2.31 -15.70
C ALA A 52 8.76 -3.12 -14.70
N ARG A 53 9.84 -3.78 -15.17
CA ARG A 53 10.77 -4.51 -14.29
C ARG A 53 11.44 -3.62 -13.26
N ILE A 54 11.83 -2.41 -13.66
CA ILE A 54 12.44 -1.44 -12.73
C ILE A 54 11.43 -1.00 -11.69
N CYS A 55 10.20 -0.68 -12.11
CA CYS A 55 9.13 -0.28 -11.19
C CYS A 55 8.80 -1.40 -10.19
N GLU A 56 8.70 -2.65 -10.66
CA GLU A 56 8.49 -3.82 -9.80
C GLU A 56 9.65 -4.00 -8.79
N ALA A 57 10.91 -3.92 -9.25
CA ALA A 57 12.08 -4.06 -8.39
C ALA A 57 12.20 -2.94 -7.36
N LEU A 58 11.75 -1.73 -7.72
CA LEU A 58 11.74 -0.57 -6.86
C LEU A 58 10.43 -0.42 -6.08
N ASP A 59 9.43 -1.28 -6.33
CA ASP A 59 8.10 -1.19 -5.73
C ASP A 59 7.52 0.23 -5.84
N ILE A 60 7.51 0.75 -7.05
CA ILE A 60 6.93 2.05 -7.41
C ILE A 60 5.92 1.88 -8.53
N ASP A 61 4.93 2.75 -8.56
CA ASP A 61 3.97 2.79 -9.65
C ASP A 61 4.63 3.29 -10.94
N ILE A 62 4.23 2.71 -12.08
CA ILE A 62 4.73 3.12 -13.39
C ILE A 62 4.34 4.56 -13.71
N GLN A 63 3.17 5.01 -13.24
CA GLN A 63 2.71 6.37 -13.39
C GLN A 63 3.62 7.34 -12.62
N TYR A 64 4.04 7.00 -11.40
CA TYR A 64 5.04 7.78 -10.67
C TYR A 64 6.36 7.90 -11.43
N ALA A 65 6.83 6.80 -12.03
CA ALA A 65 8.05 6.85 -12.83
C ALA A 65 7.93 7.76 -14.06
N LEU A 66 6.74 7.81 -14.68
CA LEU A 66 6.48 8.59 -15.89
C LEU A 66 6.18 10.07 -15.63
N GLU A 67 5.45 10.38 -14.57
CA GLU A 67 4.90 11.74 -14.32
C GLU A 67 5.59 12.47 -13.16
N GLY A 68 6.34 11.75 -12.31
CA GLY A 68 6.90 12.27 -11.08
C GLY A 68 5.88 12.27 -9.96
N GLU A 69 6.20 12.95 -8.87
CA GLU A 69 5.23 13.12 -7.81
C GLU A 69 3.98 13.79 -8.39
N MET A 70 2.92 13.02 -8.52
CA MET A 70 1.59 13.62 -8.54
C MET A 70 1.55 14.47 -7.29
N PRO A 71 1.22 15.77 -7.35
CA PRO A 71 1.04 16.55 -6.14
C PRO A 71 -0.01 15.83 -5.32
N GLY A 72 0.46 15.04 -4.35
CA GLY A 72 -0.40 14.26 -3.50
C GLY A 72 -1.34 15.23 -2.81
N LYS A 73 -2.62 14.92 -2.76
CA LYS A 73 -3.56 15.71 -1.97
C LYS A 73 -3.07 15.69 -0.52
N THR A 74 -3.02 16.83 0.13
CA THR A 74 -2.75 16.93 1.57
C THR A 74 -4.05 16.86 2.38
N VAL A 75 -5.18 17.13 1.72
CA VAL A 75 -6.52 17.06 2.28
C VAL A 75 -7.44 16.37 1.29
N ILE A 76 -8.24 15.44 1.78
CA ILE A 76 -9.33 14.79 1.04
C ILE A 76 -10.59 15.00 1.86
N HIS A 77 -11.57 15.68 1.29
CA HIS A 77 -12.89 15.78 1.88
C HIS A 77 -13.67 14.49 1.66
N ARG A 78 -14.60 14.17 2.56
CA ARG A 78 -15.34 12.90 2.49
C ARG A 78 -16.08 12.70 1.16
N GLU A 79 -16.61 13.76 0.58
CA GLU A 79 -17.27 13.77 -0.72
C GLU A 79 -16.33 13.48 -1.90
N GLU A 80 -15.02 13.59 -1.69
CA GLU A 80 -14.00 13.28 -2.70
C GLU A 80 -13.49 11.84 -2.62
N MET A 81 -13.85 11.09 -1.54
CA MET A 81 -13.46 9.69 -1.40
C MET A 81 -14.15 8.85 -2.47
N SER A 82 -13.42 7.91 -3.04
CA SER A 82 -14.02 6.90 -3.91
C SER A 82 -14.84 5.93 -3.08
N LYS A 83 -16.06 5.60 -3.55
CA LYS A 83 -16.99 4.74 -2.82
C LYS A 83 -17.22 3.43 -3.57
N HIS A 84 -17.01 2.33 -2.87
CA HIS A 84 -17.18 0.98 -3.36
C HIS A 84 -18.24 0.26 -2.51
N LEU A 85 -19.20 -0.38 -3.18
CA LEU A 85 -20.29 -1.11 -2.51
C LEU A 85 -20.08 -2.60 -2.69
N TYR A 86 -20.17 -3.34 -1.59
CA TYR A 86 -20.09 -4.80 -1.52
C TYR A 86 -21.40 -5.35 -0.93
N PRO A 87 -22.47 -5.48 -1.73
CA PRO A 87 -23.80 -5.82 -1.23
C PRO A 87 -23.86 -7.21 -0.60
N GLU A 88 -23.09 -8.17 -1.11
CA GLU A 88 -23.03 -9.54 -0.58
C GLU A 88 -22.42 -9.61 0.82
N GLU A 89 -21.62 -8.60 1.18
CA GLU A 89 -20.93 -8.48 2.47
C GLU A 89 -21.58 -7.44 3.39
N ASN A 90 -22.70 -6.84 2.96
CA ASN A 90 -23.34 -5.71 3.61
C ASN A 90 -22.37 -4.55 3.90
N MET A 91 -21.38 -4.34 3.02
CA MET A 91 -20.25 -3.47 3.29
C MET A 91 -20.14 -2.34 2.27
N THR A 92 -19.77 -1.17 2.78
CA THR A 92 -19.38 0.00 1.98
C THR A 92 -17.96 0.40 2.37
N VAL A 93 -17.11 0.61 1.37
CA VAL A 93 -15.73 1.07 1.54
C VAL A 93 -15.59 2.43 0.88
N GLU A 94 -15.19 3.44 1.63
CA GLU A 94 -14.86 4.78 1.15
C GLU A 94 -13.34 4.95 1.26
N VAL A 95 -12.65 5.23 0.15
CA VAL A 95 -11.18 5.23 0.07
C VAL A 95 -10.67 6.66 -0.06
N ALA A 96 -9.77 7.05 0.84
CA ALA A 96 -8.99 8.28 0.74
C ALA A 96 -7.58 7.95 0.22
N ASP A 97 -7.39 8.13 -1.08
CA ASP A 97 -6.09 7.95 -1.73
C ASP A 97 -5.41 9.31 -1.89
N PHE A 98 -4.34 9.51 -1.12
CA PHE A 98 -3.54 10.74 -1.17
C PHE A 98 -2.56 10.80 -2.35
N GLY A 99 -2.47 9.75 -3.15
CA GLY A 99 -1.55 9.68 -4.30
C GLY A 99 -0.06 9.57 -3.91
N GLN A 100 0.26 9.33 -2.64
CA GLN A 100 1.64 9.25 -2.14
C GLN A 100 2.12 7.80 -1.92
N GLY A 101 1.37 6.82 -2.38
CA GLY A 101 1.81 5.44 -2.61
C GLY A 101 2.10 4.54 -1.41
N GLU A 102 2.25 5.06 -0.19
CA GLU A 102 2.70 4.26 0.96
C GLU A 102 1.59 3.84 1.91
N SER A 103 0.51 4.61 1.97
CA SER A 103 -0.61 4.32 2.88
C SER A 103 -1.94 4.69 2.24
N ILE A 104 -2.91 3.82 2.41
CA ILE A 104 -4.29 4.04 1.99
C ILE A 104 -5.14 4.08 3.24
N PHE A 105 -6.05 5.05 3.31
CA PHE A 105 -7.05 5.13 4.35
C PHE A 105 -8.39 4.68 3.80
N GLU A 106 -9.03 3.76 4.49
CA GLU A 106 -10.38 3.33 4.18
C GLU A 106 -11.31 3.57 5.37
N TYR A 107 -12.48 4.06 5.05
CA TYR A 107 -13.60 4.17 5.98
C TYR A 107 -14.60 3.08 5.61
N ILE A 108 -14.69 2.06 6.46
CA ILE A 108 -15.52 0.89 6.19
C ILE A 108 -16.77 0.96 7.05
N THR A 109 -17.93 0.84 6.41
CA THR A 109 -19.22 0.67 7.07
C THR A 109 -19.75 -0.72 6.76
N ILE A 110 -20.06 -1.50 7.80
CA ILE A 110 -20.70 -2.82 7.67
C ILE A 110 -22.09 -2.71 8.31
N GLU A 111 -23.12 -2.87 7.49
CA GLU A 111 -24.50 -2.87 7.96
C GLU A 111 -24.79 -4.11 8.83
N PRO A 112 -25.73 -4.01 9.79
CA PRO A 112 -26.12 -5.15 10.62
C PRO A 112 -26.77 -6.26 9.79
N GLY A 113 -26.58 -7.51 10.20
CA GLY A 113 -27.17 -8.67 9.58
C GLY A 113 -26.13 -9.68 9.12
N GLU A 114 -26.60 -10.86 8.75
CA GLU A 114 -25.74 -11.88 8.19
C GLU A 114 -25.31 -11.49 6.78
N SER A 115 -24.02 -11.50 6.52
CA SER A 115 -23.48 -11.34 5.19
C SER A 115 -23.83 -12.57 4.34
N ALA A 116 -24.30 -12.35 3.12
CA ALA A 116 -24.61 -13.44 2.19
C ALA A 116 -23.33 -14.22 1.83
N LYS A 117 -22.17 -13.58 1.92
CA LYS A 117 -20.87 -14.15 1.67
C LYS A 117 -19.87 -13.71 2.75
N LYS A 118 -19.18 -14.67 3.36
CA LYS A 118 -18.02 -14.42 4.20
C LYS A 118 -16.77 -14.57 3.35
N GLU A 119 -16.14 -13.46 2.99
CA GLU A 119 -14.85 -13.52 2.35
C GLU A 119 -13.72 -13.63 3.36
N GLU A 120 -12.78 -14.52 3.07
CA GLU A 120 -11.52 -14.61 3.79
C GLU A 120 -10.47 -13.79 3.04
N TYR A 121 -10.01 -12.71 3.66
CA TYR A 121 -9.01 -11.83 3.10
C TYR A 121 -7.60 -12.31 3.43
N ARG A 122 -6.68 -12.04 2.51
CA ARG A 122 -5.25 -12.29 2.69
C ARG A 122 -4.45 -11.32 1.85
N HIS A 123 -4.01 -10.25 2.45
CA HIS A 123 -3.29 -9.18 1.76
C HIS A 123 -1.77 -9.33 1.86
N VAL A 124 -1.04 -8.72 0.91
CA VAL A 124 0.43 -8.68 0.90
C VAL A 124 0.99 -7.54 1.75
N PHE A 125 0.13 -6.73 2.33
CA PHE A 125 0.44 -5.60 3.23
C PHE A 125 -0.15 -5.88 4.61
N SER A 126 0.33 -5.15 5.61
CA SER A 126 -0.25 -5.16 6.95
C SER A 126 -1.34 -4.11 7.07
N GLU A 127 -2.26 -4.34 7.98
CA GLU A 127 -3.45 -3.52 8.19
C GLU A 127 -3.57 -3.12 9.65
N MET A 128 -3.96 -1.89 9.86
CA MET A 128 -4.36 -1.38 11.16
C MET A 128 -5.79 -0.90 11.08
N CYS A 129 -6.60 -1.29 12.06
CA CYS A 129 -7.99 -0.86 12.14
C CYS A 129 -8.28 -0.23 13.49
N MET A 130 -9.15 0.77 13.49
CA MET A 130 -9.78 1.32 14.69
C MET A 130 -11.29 1.36 14.51
N VAL A 131 -12.03 0.86 15.47
CA VAL A 131 -13.49 0.94 15.48
C VAL A 131 -13.94 2.31 15.95
N ILE A 132 -14.82 2.94 15.19
CA ILE A 132 -15.39 4.27 15.50
C ILE A 132 -16.78 4.13 16.08
N LYS A 133 -17.57 3.18 15.56
CA LYS A 133 -18.96 2.96 16.00
C LYS A 133 -19.33 1.49 15.79
N GLY A 134 -20.25 0.99 16.65
CA GLY A 134 -20.78 -0.37 16.54
C GLY A 134 -19.82 -1.43 17.08
N THR A 135 -19.94 -2.64 16.56
CA THR A 135 -19.09 -3.79 16.94
C THR A 135 -18.52 -4.45 15.72
N LEU A 136 -17.21 -4.66 15.71
CA LEU A 136 -16.48 -5.34 14.64
C LEU A 136 -15.97 -6.68 15.14
N ASN A 137 -16.33 -7.76 14.47
CA ASN A 137 -15.65 -9.04 14.64
C ASN A 137 -14.52 -9.15 13.60
N VAL A 138 -13.35 -9.57 14.06
CA VAL A 138 -12.22 -9.95 13.21
C VAL A 138 -11.95 -11.44 13.45
N GLU A 139 -12.43 -12.28 12.54
CA GLU A 139 -12.18 -13.72 12.60
C GLU A 139 -10.70 -14.00 12.29
N GLY A 140 -10.12 -14.99 12.99
CA GLY A 140 -8.66 -15.20 13.02
C GLY A 140 -7.98 -14.57 14.23
N LYS A 141 -8.61 -13.55 14.86
CA LYS A 141 -8.14 -12.92 16.11
C LYS A 141 -9.01 -13.28 17.33
N ILE A 142 -10.15 -13.91 17.14
CA ILE A 142 -11.10 -14.30 18.21
C ILE A 142 -11.44 -13.11 19.12
N CYS A 143 -11.82 -11.99 18.55
CA CYS A 143 -12.21 -10.82 19.34
C CYS A 143 -13.33 -10.03 18.68
N SER A 144 -14.22 -9.51 19.50
CA SER A 144 -15.13 -8.43 19.14
C SER A 144 -14.50 -7.12 19.58
N LEU A 145 -14.40 -6.18 18.66
CA LEU A 145 -13.86 -4.84 18.89
C LEU A 145 -15.01 -3.84 19.03
N HIS A 146 -14.85 -2.90 19.95
CA HIS A 146 -15.79 -1.84 20.25
C HIS A 146 -15.18 -0.46 19.97
N PRO A 147 -15.95 0.63 19.99
CA PRO A 147 -15.43 1.97 19.72
C PRO A 147 -14.20 2.31 20.56
N GLY A 148 -13.11 2.71 19.88
CA GLY A 148 -11.80 2.98 20.47
C GLY A 148 -10.84 1.80 20.46
N ASP A 149 -11.32 0.57 20.26
CA ASP A 149 -10.45 -0.59 20.13
C ASP A 149 -9.76 -0.60 18.78
N SER A 150 -8.54 -1.17 18.76
CA SER A 150 -7.74 -1.25 17.55
C SER A 150 -7.16 -2.66 17.37
N VAL A 151 -6.97 -3.06 16.12
CA VAL A 151 -6.32 -4.32 15.77
C VAL A 151 -5.23 -4.09 14.72
N TYR A 152 -4.18 -4.87 14.83
CA TYR A 152 -3.14 -4.99 13.81
C TYR A 152 -3.18 -6.38 13.19
N ILE A 153 -3.27 -6.44 11.87
CA ILE A 153 -3.27 -7.66 11.07
C ILE A 153 -2.00 -7.67 10.24
N LYS A 154 -1.23 -8.73 10.39
CA LYS A 154 0.05 -8.87 9.67
C LYS A 154 -0.19 -9.15 8.19
N SER A 155 0.75 -8.72 7.36
CA SER A 155 0.85 -9.16 5.97
C SER A 155 0.66 -10.68 5.84
N ARG A 156 -0.17 -11.09 4.89
CA ARG A 156 -0.52 -12.48 4.58
C ARG A 156 -1.27 -13.24 5.68
N GLU A 157 -1.67 -12.60 6.74
CA GLU A 157 -2.54 -13.19 7.76
C GLU A 157 -3.96 -13.31 7.22
N ARG A 158 -4.56 -14.50 7.36
CA ARG A 158 -5.96 -14.72 6.96
C ARG A 158 -6.89 -14.14 8.00
N HIS A 159 -7.87 -13.41 7.55
CA HIS A 159 -8.89 -12.83 8.41
C HIS A 159 -10.18 -12.60 7.62
N SER A 160 -11.28 -12.47 8.34
CA SER A 160 -12.52 -11.92 7.81
C SER A 160 -13.09 -10.91 8.81
N ILE A 161 -13.93 -10.01 8.32
CA ILE A 161 -14.57 -8.98 9.14
C ILE A 161 -16.08 -9.11 9.05
N SER A 162 -16.76 -8.84 10.16
CA SER A 162 -18.23 -8.88 10.19
C SER A 162 -18.77 -7.96 11.29
N ASN A 163 -20.04 -7.58 11.16
CA ASN A 163 -20.77 -6.83 12.16
C ASN A 163 -21.77 -7.75 12.89
N PRO A 164 -21.48 -8.20 14.10
CA PRO A 164 -22.41 -9.01 14.89
C PRO A 164 -23.48 -8.18 15.61
N GLY A 165 -23.37 -6.86 15.54
CA GLY A 165 -24.24 -5.92 16.24
C GLY A 165 -25.60 -5.71 15.55
N LYS A 166 -26.39 -4.80 16.13
CA LYS A 166 -27.71 -4.41 15.60
C LYS A 166 -27.68 -3.03 14.92
N GLU A 167 -26.57 -2.35 15.02
CA GLU A 167 -26.34 -1.02 14.41
C GLU A 167 -25.18 -1.11 13.41
N PRO A 168 -25.10 -0.19 12.44
CA PRO A 168 -23.95 -0.12 11.53
C PRO A 168 -22.63 -0.06 12.30
N CYS A 169 -21.68 -0.90 11.90
CA CYS A 169 -20.31 -0.84 12.37
C CYS A 169 -19.50 0.06 11.44
N VAL A 170 -18.80 1.02 12.04
CA VAL A 170 -17.94 1.95 11.33
C VAL A 170 -16.52 1.81 11.85
N SER A 171 -15.58 1.60 10.94
CA SER A 171 -14.16 1.45 11.26
C SER A 171 -13.29 2.19 10.26
N ILE A 172 -12.13 2.63 10.72
CA ILE A 172 -11.08 3.22 9.89
C ILE A 172 -9.97 2.19 9.73
N TRP A 173 -9.53 1.99 8.50
CA TRP A 173 -8.47 1.09 8.15
C TRP A 173 -7.32 1.84 7.51
N VAL A 174 -6.12 1.46 7.87
CA VAL A 174 -4.88 1.98 7.30
C VAL A 174 -4.06 0.79 6.79
N TYR A 175 -3.81 0.79 5.52
CA TYR A 175 -2.96 -0.20 4.88
C TYR A 175 -1.56 0.37 4.74
N HIS A 176 -0.59 -0.40 5.19
CA HIS A 176 0.81 -0.06 5.01
C HIS A 176 1.47 -1.14 4.15
N ARG A 177 1.99 -0.75 3.00
CA ARG A 177 2.80 -1.65 2.19
C ARG A 177 4.05 -1.99 2.99
N ASP A 178 4.12 -3.22 3.49
CA ASP A 178 5.35 -3.74 4.06
C ASP A 178 6.42 -3.76 2.97
N VAL A 179 7.27 -2.75 2.95
CA VAL A 179 8.51 -2.83 2.20
C VAL A 179 9.27 -4.02 2.78
N PRO A 180 9.63 -5.04 1.99
CA PRO A 180 10.39 -6.16 2.54
C PRO A 180 11.62 -5.62 3.26
N ARG A 181 11.71 -5.83 4.56
CA ARG A 181 12.86 -5.45 5.40
C ARG A 181 14.11 -6.27 5.04
N ARG A 182 14.45 -6.37 3.77
CA ARG A 182 15.65 -7.07 3.30
C ARG A 182 16.95 -6.32 3.55
N PHE A 183 16.89 -5.15 4.18
CA PHE A 183 18.05 -4.31 4.46
C PHE A 183 18.12 -3.82 5.92
N GLU A 184 17.60 -4.58 6.88
CA GLU A 184 18.04 -4.37 8.26
C GLU A 184 19.53 -4.71 8.31
N ARG A 185 20.38 -3.69 8.18
CA ARG A 185 21.75 -3.77 8.66
C ARG A 185 21.65 -4.11 10.14
N ASN A 186 22.39 -5.15 10.57
CA ASN A 186 22.73 -5.41 11.95
C ASN A 186 23.35 -4.15 12.57
N GLU A 187 22.55 -3.21 13.03
CA GLU A 187 22.98 -2.09 13.88
C GLU A 187 22.99 -2.50 15.36
N ASN A 188 23.30 -3.76 15.64
CA ASN A 188 23.67 -4.19 16.98
C ASN A 188 25.18 -4.34 17.07
N LYS A 189 25.91 -3.24 16.89
CA LYS A 189 27.28 -3.05 17.41
C LYS A 189 27.58 -1.57 17.56
N ILE A 190 26.99 -0.91 18.54
CA ILE A 190 27.68 0.16 19.24
C ILE A 190 27.74 -0.31 20.70
N VAL A 191 28.83 -0.93 20.95
CA VAL A 191 29.31 -1.31 22.27
C VAL A 191 30.04 -0.09 22.83
N LYS A 192 29.71 0.26 24.06
CA LYS A 192 30.51 0.90 25.09
C LYS A 192 31.23 2.19 24.73
#